data_7c3259fcfbe73734cddeba01e0c8bb0f
#
_entry.id   7c3259fcfbe73734cddeba01e0c8bb0f
#
_cell.length_a   1.000
_cell.length_b   1.000
_cell.length_c   1.000
_cell.angle_alpha   90.00
_cell.angle_beta   90.00
_cell.angle_gamma   90.00
#
_symmetry.space_group_name_H-M   'P 1'
#
loop_
_entity.id
_entity.type
_entity.pdbx_description
1 polymer ?
#
loop_
_entity_poly.entity_id
_entity_poly.type
_entity_poly.pdbx_seq_one_letter_code
_entity_poly.pdbx_strand_id
1 'polypeptide(L)'
;MSKHLLLAFGALLLASASTASAQNLTEAQARAIIAPWYSLFNVATRGDVKSIQEQVLPTDYESCAGYLPGECWGRDTSIKVVGNFAKSIPDMKFDIKEVLVADDRVVVRGEVTGTPAGELFGVPHTGKSFRMMAIDIQTIRDGKIAKTYHMENWLSALGQLRAK
;
A
#
# COMPACT_ATOMS: atom_id res chain seq x y z
N MET A 1 61.46 42.66 19.35
CA MET A 1 61.15 41.37 18.71
C MET A 1 59.92 40.81 19.38
N SER A 2 58.74 41.05 18.82
CA SER A 2 57.48 40.66 19.43
C SER A 2 56.91 39.47 18.69
N LYS A 3 56.67 38.32 19.38
CA LYS A 3 56.14 37.11 18.81
C LYS A 3 54.62 37.13 19.04
N HIS A 4 53.85 37.24 17.96
CA HIS A 4 52.41 37.09 17.98
C HIS A 4 52.04 35.57 17.93
N LEU A 5 51.36 35.11 19.00
CA LEU A 5 50.81 33.76 19.12
C LEU A 5 49.39 33.79 18.54
N LEU A 6 49.15 33.13 17.37
CA LEU A 6 47.84 32.94 16.78
C LEU A 6 47.21 31.70 17.44
N LEU A 7 46.16 31.91 18.21
CA LEU A 7 45.26 30.83 18.69
C LEU A 7 44.22 30.54 17.62
N ALA A 8 44.30 29.36 17.00
CA ALA A 8 43.26 28.85 16.12
C ALA A 8 42.14 28.20 16.94
N PHE A 9 40.96 28.81 16.95
CA PHE A 9 39.73 28.23 17.51
C PHE A 9 39.16 27.24 16.48
N GLY A 10 39.29 25.94 16.72
CA GLY A 10 38.62 24.89 15.96
C GLY A 10 37.17 24.78 16.40
N ALA A 11 36.23 25.21 15.60
CA ALA A 11 34.81 24.96 15.81
C ALA A 11 34.46 23.49 15.52
N LEU A 12 34.19 22.74 16.57
CA LEU A 12 33.70 21.34 16.45
C LEU A 12 32.20 21.38 16.09
N LEU A 13 31.86 21.13 14.82
CA LEU A 13 30.49 20.95 14.37
C LEU A 13 29.99 19.58 14.85
N LEU A 14 29.20 19.56 15.91
CA LEU A 14 28.43 18.40 16.34
C LEU A 14 27.27 18.20 15.36
N ALA A 15 27.42 17.26 14.42
CA ALA A 15 26.33 16.78 13.60
C ALA A 15 25.33 16.00 14.49
N SER A 16 24.20 16.63 14.79
CA SER A 16 23.08 15.96 15.45
C SER A 16 22.50 14.93 14.50
N ALA A 17 22.81 13.66 14.69
CA ALA A 17 22.10 12.57 14.03
C ALA A 17 20.66 12.55 14.58
N SER A 18 19.68 13.05 13.81
CA SER A 18 18.27 12.85 14.09
C SER A 18 17.99 11.34 14.02
N THR A 19 17.88 10.70 15.17
CA THR A 19 17.26 9.36 15.21
C THR A 19 15.80 9.54 14.80
N ALA A 20 15.43 8.99 13.63
CA ALA A 20 14.04 8.88 13.25
C ALA A 20 13.33 8.08 14.35
N SER A 21 12.55 8.75 15.17
CA SER A 21 11.71 8.11 16.18
C SER A 21 10.68 7.27 15.43
N ALA A 22 10.55 5.98 15.77
CA ALA A 22 9.46 5.16 15.27
C ALA A 22 8.15 5.89 15.55
N GLN A 23 7.34 6.11 14.52
CA GLN A 23 6.12 6.90 14.63
C GLN A 23 5.04 5.99 15.23
N ASN A 24 4.76 6.14 16.52
CA ASN A 24 3.66 5.44 17.17
C ASN A 24 2.33 6.01 16.64
N LEU A 25 1.75 5.33 15.66
CA LEU A 25 0.48 5.72 15.07
C LEU A 25 -0.69 5.32 15.97
N THR A 26 -1.64 6.23 16.15
CA THR A 26 -2.97 5.85 16.63
C THR A 26 -3.77 5.19 15.50
N GLU A 27 -4.79 4.39 15.85
CA GLU A 27 -5.68 3.79 14.84
C GLU A 27 -6.34 4.86 13.96
N ALA A 28 -6.76 5.99 14.53
CA ALA A 28 -7.38 7.09 13.79
C ALA A 28 -6.42 7.69 12.75
N GLN A 29 -5.14 7.89 13.11
CA GLN A 29 -4.12 8.37 12.19
C GLN A 29 -3.83 7.35 11.08
N ALA A 30 -3.69 6.07 11.44
CA ALA A 30 -3.49 4.99 10.49
C ALA A 30 -4.64 4.93 9.47
N ARG A 31 -5.89 4.94 9.94
CA ARG A 31 -7.08 4.96 9.07
C ARG A 31 -7.09 6.16 8.12
N ALA A 32 -6.74 7.35 8.59
CA ALA A 32 -6.67 8.54 7.73
C ALA A 32 -5.61 8.41 6.64
N ILE A 33 -4.44 7.83 6.94
CA ILE A 33 -3.34 7.62 5.99
C ILE A 33 -3.73 6.59 4.90
N ILE A 34 -4.36 5.49 5.29
CA ILE A 34 -4.67 4.39 4.37
C ILE A 34 -5.99 4.59 3.60
N ALA A 35 -6.90 5.44 4.07
CA ALA A 35 -8.24 5.61 3.47
C ALA A 35 -8.20 5.97 1.97
N PRO A 36 -7.35 6.89 1.47
CA PRO A 36 -7.27 7.18 0.04
C PRO A 36 -6.81 5.97 -0.79
N TRP A 37 -5.92 5.11 -0.26
CA TRP A 37 -5.50 3.87 -0.92
C TRP A 37 -6.69 2.92 -1.11
N TYR A 38 -7.45 2.64 -0.05
CA TYR A 38 -8.59 1.71 -0.13
C TYR A 38 -9.78 2.30 -0.91
N SER A 39 -9.88 3.64 -1.04
CA SER A 39 -10.90 4.26 -1.90
C SER A 39 -10.76 3.88 -3.37
N LEU A 40 -9.55 3.53 -3.83
CA LEU A 40 -9.27 3.11 -5.21
C LEU A 40 -9.99 1.82 -5.61
N PHE A 41 -10.30 0.97 -4.64
CA PHE A 41 -10.96 -0.32 -4.86
C PHE A 41 -12.48 -0.25 -4.73
N ASN A 42 -13.06 0.93 -4.51
CA ASN A 42 -14.50 1.14 -4.41
C ASN A 42 -14.98 2.03 -5.54
N VAL A 43 -15.83 1.52 -6.42
CA VAL A 43 -16.33 2.24 -7.59
C VAL A 43 -16.98 3.59 -7.22
N ALA A 44 -17.69 3.66 -6.10
CA ALA A 44 -18.38 4.87 -5.63
C ALA A 44 -17.43 5.99 -5.15
N THR A 45 -16.21 5.63 -4.73
CA THR A 45 -15.22 6.57 -4.16
C THR A 45 -13.92 6.64 -4.95
N ARG A 46 -13.80 5.83 -6.00
CA ARG A 46 -12.59 5.76 -6.83
C ARG A 46 -12.35 7.08 -7.53
N GLY A 47 -11.25 7.72 -7.16
CA GLY A 47 -10.70 8.87 -7.87
C GLY A 47 -9.73 8.46 -8.97
N ASP A 48 -8.90 9.42 -9.40
CA ASP A 48 -7.81 9.13 -10.34
C ASP A 48 -6.73 8.26 -9.69
N VAL A 49 -6.55 7.05 -10.22
CA VAL A 49 -5.68 6.01 -9.66
C VAL A 49 -4.23 6.49 -9.54
N LYS A 50 -3.72 7.16 -10.59
CA LYS A 50 -2.34 7.65 -10.60
C LYS A 50 -2.14 8.74 -9.56
N SER A 51 -3.01 9.75 -9.56
CA SER A 51 -2.92 10.90 -8.66
C SER A 51 -2.98 10.49 -7.19
N ILE A 52 -3.92 9.61 -6.84
CA ILE A 52 -4.06 9.12 -5.46
C ILE A 52 -2.83 8.31 -5.05
N GLN A 53 -2.35 7.39 -5.90
CA GLN A 53 -1.16 6.60 -5.56
C GLN A 53 0.10 7.46 -5.42
N GLU A 54 0.31 8.45 -6.26
CA GLU A 54 1.43 9.40 -6.13
C GLU A 54 1.35 10.24 -4.85
N GLN A 55 0.15 10.53 -4.37
CA GLN A 55 -0.06 11.22 -3.10
C GLN A 55 0.28 10.32 -1.89
N VAL A 56 -0.18 9.07 -1.87
CA VAL A 56 -0.11 8.21 -0.69
C VAL A 56 1.08 7.26 -0.67
N LEU A 57 1.75 7.04 -1.81
CA LEU A 57 2.92 6.19 -1.95
C LEU A 57 4.16 7.04 -2.25
N PRO A 58 5.29 6.85 -1.58
CA PRO A 58 6.55 7.49 -1.94
C PRO A 58 7.12 6.90 -3.24
N THR A 59 8.12 7.53 -3.83
CA THR A 59 8.76 7.05 -5.08
C THR A 59 9.44 5.70 -4.93
N ASP A 60 9.94 5.41 -3.74
CA ASP A 60 10.61 4.15 -3.35
C ASP A 60 9.64 3.13 -2.73
N TYR A 61 8.33 3.28 -2.96
CA TYR A 61 7.32 2.33 -2.53
C TYR A 61 7.58 0.92 -3.06
N GLU A 62 7.33 -0.08 -2.22
CA GLU A 62 7.40 -1.48 -2.58
C GLU A 62 6.14 -2.25 -2.14
N SER A 63 5.55 -3.03 -3.05
CA SER A 63 4.49 -3.99 -2.77
C SER A 63 4.98 -5.40 -3.02
N CYS A 64 4.80 -6.30 -2.07
CA CYS A 64 5.23 -7.70 -2.18
C CYS A 64 4.06 -8.65 -1.92
N ALA A 65 3.81 -9.57 -2.85
CA ALA A 65 2.85 -10.66 -2.73
C ALA A 65 3.52 -12.01 -2.41
N GLY A 66 4.85 -12.07 -2.38
CA GLY A 66 5.62 -13.28 -2.11
C GLY A 66 7.11 -12.98 -1.91
N TYR A 67 7.94 -14.03 -2.00
CA TYR A 67 9.38 -13.98 -1.76
C TYR A 67 10.22 -14.30 -3.00
N LEU A 68 9.59 -14.66 -4.13
CA LEU A 68 10.29 -14.98 -5.37
C LEU A 68 10.62 -13.72 -6.17
N PRO A 69 11.64 -13.76 -7.05
CA PRO A 69 11.92 -12.66 -7.97
C PRO A 69 10.68 -12.30 -8.80
N GLY A 70 10.34 -11.01 -8.85
CA GLY A 70 9.16 -10.49 -9.55
C GLY A 70 7.86 -10.45 -8.73
N GLU A 71 7.85 -10.95 -7.50
CA GLU A 71 6.70 -10.86 -6.59
C GLU A 71 6.69 -9.57 -5.74
N CYS A 72 7.70 -8.72 -5.90
CA CYS A 72 7.72 -7.36 -5.39
C CYS A 72 7.80 -6.37 -6.55
N TRP A 73 7.06 -5.27 -6.46
CA TRP A 73 7.04 -4.22 -7.47
C TRP A 73 6.90 -2.83 -6.86
N GLY A 74 7.42 -1.84 -7.57
CA GLY A 74 7.38 -0.44 -7.16
C GLY A 74 6.07 0.27 -7.52
N ARG A 75 6.00 1.56 -7.17
CA ARG A 75 4.82 2.42 -7.33
C ARG A 75 4.27 2.45 -8.77
N ASP A 76 5.13 2.60 -9.79
CA ASP A 76 4.67 2.71 -11.18
C ASP A 76 4.00 1.43 -11.69
N THR A 77 4.48 0.26 -11.24
CA THR A 77 3.82 -1.02 -11.52
C THR A 77 2.51 -1.12 -10.75
N SER A 78 2.46 -0.69 -9.49
CA SER A 78 1.24 -0.64 -8.69
C SER A 78 0.14 0.19 -9.35
N ILE A 79 0.48 1.38 -9.90
CA ILE A 79 -0.47 2.22 -10.65
C ILE A 79 -1.10 1.46 -11.83
N LYS A 80 -0.28 0.73 -12.59
CA LYS A 80 -0.74 -0.08 -13.74
C LYS A 80 -1.64 -1.23 -13.27
N VAL A 81 -1.20 -1.96 -12.23
CA VAL A 81 -1.94 -3.12 -11.69
C VAL A 81 -3.31 -2.69 -11.18
N VAL A 82 -3.39 -1.68 -10.31
CA VAL A 82 -4.66 -1.17 -9.78
C VAL A 82 -5.55 -0.60 -10.88
N GLY A 83 -4.98 0.12 -11.86
CA GLY A 83 -5.72 0.62 -13.01
C GLY A 83 -6.31 -0.49 -13.89
N ASN A 84 -5.61 -1.62 -14.04
CA ASN A 84 -6.10 -2.77 -14.78
C ASN A 84 -7.22 -3.50 -14.01
N PHE A 85 -7.06 -3.71 -12.70
CA PHE A 85 -8.13 -4.28 -11.87
C PHE A 85 -9.39 -3.44 -11.90
N ALA A 86 -9.26 -2.11 -11.88
CA ALA A 86 -10.39 -1.19 -11.98
C ALA A 86 -11.20 -1.37 -13.29
N LYS A 87 -10.56 -1.81 -14.37
CA LYS A 87 -11.21 -2.12 -15.66
C LYS A 87 -11.76 -3.54 -15.69
N SER A 88 -10.98 -4.50 -15.18
CA SER A 88 -11.35 -5.93 -15.24
C SER A 88 -12.48 -6.28 -14.28
N ILE A 89 -12.61 -5.55 -13.16
CA ILE A 89 -13.63 -5.76 -12.14
C ILE A 89 -14.25 -4.40 -11.80
N PRO A 90 -15.16 -3.90 -12.66
CA PRO A 90 -15.64 -2.52 -12.60
C PRO A 90 -16.46 -2.19 -11.34
N ASP A 91 -17.09 -3.20 -10.75
CA ASP A 91 -17.89 -3.11 -9.51
C ASP A 91 -17.12 -3.52 -8.24
N MET A 92 -15.78 -3.62 -8.34
CA MET A 92 -14.95 -4.02 -7.19
C MET A 92 -15.24 -3.14 -5.97
N LYS A 93 -15.33 -3.81 -4.82
CA LYS A 93 -15.45 -3.18 -3.52
C LYS A 93 -14.48 -3.83 -2.53
N PHE A 94 -13.71 -3.00 -1.83
CA PHE A 94 -12.92 -3.39 -0.66
C PHE A 94 -13.60 -2.87 0.61
N ASP A 95 -14.01 -3.76 1.49
CA ASP A 95 -14.64 -3.43 2.77
C ASP A 95 -13.66 -3.75 3.91
N ILE A 96 -13.13 -2.72 4.56
CA ILE A 96 -12.20 -2.87 5.69
C ILE A 96 -12.96 -3.44 6.88
N LYS A 97 -12.61 -4.65 7.31
CA LYS A 97 -13.23 -5.34 8.46
C LYS A 97 -12.47 -5.08 9.76
N GLU A 98 -11.15 -4.86 9.67
CA GLU A 98 -10.30 -4.70 10.85
C GLU A 98 -9.05 -3.91 10.50
N VAL A 99 -8.61 -3.07 11.41
CA VAL A 99 -7.32 -2.37 11.35
C VAL A 99 -6.62 -2.57 12.69
N LEU A 100 -5.39 -3.09 12.65
CA LEU A 100 -4.51 -3.21 13.81
C LEU A 100 -3.28 -2.34 13.58
N VAL A 101 -2.82 -1.67 14.62
CA VAL A 101 -1.66 -0.78 14.56
C VAL A 101 -0.61 -1.24 15.56
N ALA A 102 0.62 -1.35 15.09
CA ALA A 102 1.80 -1.66 15.91
C ALA A 102 2.95 -0.77 15.43
N ASP A 103 3.24 0.26 16.18
CA ASP A 103 4.22 1.30 15.88
C ASP A 103 3.96 1.96 14.50
N ASP A 104 4.83 1.72 13.51
CA ASP A 104 4.72 2.18 12.13
C ASP A 104 3.99 1.18 11.22
N ARG A 105 3.51 0.06 11.76
CA ARG A 105 2.84 -1.00 11.00
C ARG A 105 1.34 -0.91 11.14
N VAL A 106 0.66 -1.02 9.99
CA VAL A 106 -0.81 -1.09 9.91
C VAL A 106 -1.18 -2.40 9.24
N VAL A 107 -1.88 -3.25 9.96
CA VAL A 107 -2.46 -4.49 9.42
C VAL A 107 -3.92 -4.23 9.09
N VAL A 108 -4.30 -4.49 7.84
CA VAL A 108 -5.68 -4.36 7.37
C VAL A 108 -6.19 -5.71 6.93
N ARG A 109 -7.27 -6.17 7.55
CA ARG A 109 -8.04 -7.31 7.06
C ARG A 109 -9.30 -6.78 6.39
N GLY A 110 -9.52 -7.17 5.15
CA GLY A 110 -10.63 -6.73 4.33
C GLY A 110 -11.38 -7.87 3.66
N GLU A 111 -12.56 -7.53 3.16
CA GLU A 111 -13.35 -8.32 2.24
C GLU A 111 -13.34 -7.64 0.89
N VAL A 112 -12.96 -8.39 -0.15
CA VAL A 112 -13.01 -7.93 -1.53
C VAL A 112 -14.15 -8.65 -2.24
N THR A 113 -15.00 -7.90 -2.93
CA THR A 113 -16.07 -8.42 -3.76
C THR A 113 -16.00 -7.79 -5.14
N GLY A 114 -16.50 -8.50 -6.16
CA GLY A 114 -16.58 -7.96 -7.51
C GLY A 114 -17.06 -8.99 -8.53
N THR A 115 -17.43 -8.49 -9.70
CA THR A 115 -17.89 -9.27 -10.86
C THR A 115 -16.95 -8.97 -12.03
N PRO A 116 -16.13 -9.93 -12.48
CA PRO A 116 -15.26 -9.73 -13.64
C PRO A 116 -16.07 -9.36 -14.90
N ALA A 117 -15.61 -8.35 -15.64
CA ALA A 117 -16.21 -7.93 -16.90
C ALA A 117 -15.81 -8.83 -18.10
N GLY A 118 -14.81 -9.72 -17.89
CA GLY A 118 -14.28 -10.61 -18.90
C GLY A 118 -13.59 -11.81 -18.26
N GLU A 119 -12.70 -12.46 -19.01
CA GLU A 119 -11.85 -13.50 -18.44
C GLU A 119 -10.97 -12.95 -17.33
N LEU A 120 -10.86 -13.70 -16.23
CA LEU A 120 -10.01 -13.35 -15.09
C LEU A 120 -9.16 -14.54 -14.68
N PHE A 121 -7.83 -14.42 -14.76
CA PHE A 121 -6.86 -15.46 -14.39
C PHE A 121 -7.18 -16.84 -14.99
N GLY A 122 -7.53 -16.88 -16.30
CA GLY A 122 -7.87 -18.11 -17.01
C GLY A 122 -9.26 -18.67 -16.68
N VAL A 123 -10.10 -17.94 -15.96
CA VAL A 123 -11.51 -18.28 -15.78
C VAL A 123 -12.35 -17.48 -16.76
N PRO A 124 -13.10 -18.12 -17.67
CA PRO A 124 -13.98 -17.44 -18.61
C PRO A 124 -15.02 -16.57 -17.89
N HIS A 125 -15.51 -15.53 -18.57
CA HIS A 125 -16.58 -14.69 -18.04
C HIS A 125 -17.85 -15.50 -17.82
N THR A 126 -18.35 -15.52 -16.58
CA THR A 126 -19.55 -16.27 -16.17
C THR A 126 -20.68 -15.38 -15.70
N GLY A 127 -20.44 -14.07 -15.57
CA GLY A 127 -21.36 -13.13 -14.93
C GLY A 127 -21.49 -13.30 -13.40
N LYS A 128 -20.72 -14.19 -12.80
CA LYS A 128 -20.73 -14.43 -11.35
C LYS A 128 -19.83 -13.46 -10.62
N SER A 129 -20.23 -13.13 -9.40
CA SER A 129 -19.43 -12.36 -8.46
C SER A 129 -18.61 -13.28 -7.56
N PHE A 130 -17.54 -12.76 -7.01
CA PHE A 130 -16.75 -13.41 -5.97
C PHE A 130 -16.73 -12.60 -4.69
N ARG A 131 -16.38 -13.27 -3.61
CA ARG A 131 -16.05 -12.70 -2.30
C ARG A 131 -14.80 -13.38 -1.77
N MET A 132 -13.80 -12.59 -1.38
CA MET A 132 -12.57 -13.14 -0.81
C MET A 132 -12.06 -12.28 0.35
N MET A 133 -11.21 -12.87 1.17
CA MET A 133 -10.45 -12.16 2.19
C MET A 133 -9.16 -11.63 1.58
N ALA A 134 -8.79 -10.40 1.98
CA ALA A 134 -7.48 -9.81 1.76
C ALA A 134 -6.85 -9.40 3.08
N ILE A 135 -5.53 -9.49 3.16
CA ILE A 135 -4.74 -9.02 4.30
C ILE A 135 -3.55 -8.22 3.76
N ASP A 136 -3.44 -6.99 4.21
CA ASP A 136 -2.30 -6.13 3.97
C ASP A 136 -1.55 -5.88 5.28
N ILE A 137 -0.21 -5.90 5.21
CA ILE A 137 0.66 -5.37 6.25
C ILE A 137 1.40 -4.20 5.64
N GLN A 138 1.07 -2.99 6.08
CA GLN A 138 1.63 -1.76 5.55
C GLN A 138 2.64 -1.16 6.52
N THR A 139 3.75 -0.63 5.99
CA THR A 139 4.70 0.20 6.74
C THR A 139 4.40 1.65 6.41
N ILE A 140 4.17 2.45 7.43
CA ILE A 140 3.96 3.90 7.29
C ILE A 140 5.27 4.62 7.57
N ARG A 141 5.67 5.50 6.64
CA ARG A 141 6.82 6.37 6.77
C ARG A 141 6.47 7.75 6.22
N ASP A 142 6.70 8.79 7.02
CA ASP A 142 6.42 10.18 6.65
C ASP A 142 4.97 10.42 6.18
N GLY A 143 4.00 9.77 6.87
CA GLY A 143 2.59 9.87 6.53
C GLY A 143 2.18 9.19 5.22
N LYS A 144 3.02 8.32 4.67
CA LYS A 144 2.76 7.57 3.43
C LYS A 144 2.93 6.07 3.65
N ILE A 145 2.29 5.28 2.79
CA ILE A 145 2.46 3.82 2.75
C ILE A 145 3.77 3.54 1.99
N ALA A 146 4.85 3.25 2.73
CA ALA A 146 6.16 3.03 2.13
C ALA A 146 6.35 1.59 1.62
N LYS A 147 5.70 0.62 2.28
CA LYS A 147 5.75 -0.79 1.88
C LYS A 147 4.44 -1.47 2.19
N THR A 148 4.05 -2.43 1.36
CA THR A 148 2.90 -3.31 1.58
C THR A 148 3.32 -4.76 1.37
N TYR A 149 3.01 -5.63 2.32
CA TYR A 149 2.88 -7.06 2.07
C TYR A 149 1.41 -7.33 1.83
N HIS A 150 1.07 -7.92 0.68
CA HIS A 150 -0.29 -8.03 0.19
C HIS A 150 -0.63 -9.49 -0.11
N MET A 151 -1.74 -9.96 0.46
CA MET A 151 -2.22 -11.31 0.19
C MET A 151 -3.73 -11.32 0.02
N GLU A 152 -4.19 -11.95 -1.04
CA GLU A 152 -5.61 -12.14 -1.38
C GLU A 152 -5.91 -13.61 -1.63
N ASN A 153 -7.08 -14.09 -1.19
CA ASN A 153 -7.49 -15.47 -1.39
C ASN A 153 -8.11 -15.68 -2.79
N TRP A 154 -7.29 -15.48 -3.83
CA TRP A 154 -7.70 -15.69 -5.23
C TRP A 154 -8.13 -17.13 -5.52
N LEU A 155 -7.56 -18.13 -4.81
CA LEU A 155 -7.98 -19.51 -4.98
C LEU A 155 -9.47 -19.70 -4.67
N SER A 156 -9.95 -19.10 -3.58
CA SER A 156 -11.37 -19.09 -3.22
C SER A 156 -12.21 -18.31 -4.23
N ALA A 157 -11.77 -17.12 -4.63
CA ALA A 157 -12.49 -16.28 -5.59
C ALA A 157 -12.68 -17.00 -6.95
N LEU A 158 -11.60 -17.56 -7.50
CA LEU A 158 -11.65 -18.29 -8.78
C LEU A 158 -12.49 -19.57 -8.68
N GLY A 159 -12.50 -20.24 -7.52
CA GLY A 159 -13.40 -21.37 -7.27
C GLY A 159 -14.88 -20.97 -7.35
N GLN A 160 -15.25 -19.82 -6.77
CA GLN A 160 -16.63 -19.29 -6.85
C GLN A 160 -17.03 -18.94 -8.30
N LEU A 161 -16.13 -18.34 -9.07
CA LEU A 161 -16.38 -18.00 -10.47
C LEU A 161 -16.56 -19.24 -11.37
N ARG A 162 -15.89 -20.38 -11.05
CA ARG A 162 -15.98 -21.65 -11.78
C ARG A 162 -17.15 -22.53 -11.34
N ALA A 163 -17.71 -22.31 -10.16
CA ALA A 163 -18.81 -23.15 -9.65
C ALA A 163 -19.96 -23.22 -10.66
N LYS A 164 -20.63 -24.36 -10.77
CA LYS A 164 -21.81 -24.53 -11.65
C LYS A 164 -23.07 -23.88 -11.07
#